data_1e9fbdfe2faa130b0bb126e198aa51c3
#
_entry.id   1e9fbdfe2faa130b0bb126e198aa51c3
#
_cell.length_a   1.000
_cell.length_b   1.000
_cell.length_c   1.000
_cell.angle_alpha   90.00
_cell.angle_beta   90.00
_cell.angle_gamma   90.00
#
_symmetry.space_group_name_H-M   'P 1'
#
loop_
_entity.id
_entity.type
_entity.pdbx_description
1 polymer ?
#
loop_
_entity_poly.entity_id
_entity_poly.type
_entity_poly.pdbx_seq_one_letter_code
_entity_poly.pdbx_strand_id
1 'polypeptide(L)'
;MKPPRLSRLVSFRTLLGIVAIAGVVPLFCARHLPIADLPEHVAAMATIRHYWDASWRSQEYFVLAGANETPYWLYHAIGAALSVVTGSAERANLVMMALVGLAYPYALRELLVALRRDPRLALFGPVLFWTQNLTVGLLNFVASVPFVLWGLSLVVRQTRAPSRKRGAGLAVLSVAILYLHISAFAMFVAQTLVLSLLAPGPVESARALLKRAVALPQKLVWLVPS
;
A
#
# COMPACT_ATOMS: atom_id res chain seq x y z
N MET A 1 26.29 -25.53 -28.30
CA MET A 1 26.00 -24.14 -28.65
C MET A 1 25.67 -23.40 -27.34
N LYS A 2 26.47 -22.41 -26.93
CA LYS A 2 26.12 -21.54 -25.80
C LYS A 2 25.03 -20.58 -26.24
N PRO A 3 23.92 -20.39 -25.49
CA PRO A 3 22.91 -19.44 -25.87
C PRO A 3 23.48 -18.01 -25.89
N PRO A 4 22.98 -17.14 -26.78
CA PRO A 4 23.54 -15.80 -26.93
C PRO A 4 23.38 -14.99 -25.67
N ARG A 5 24.43 -14.22 -25.31
CA ARG A 5 24.57 -13.39 -24.09
C ARG A 5 23.66 -12.14 -24.11
N LEU A 6 22.41 -12.22 -24.47
CA LEU A 6 21.45 -11.11 -24.35
C LEU A 6 21.12 -10.76 -22.88
N SER A 7 21.45 -11.64 -21.92
CA SER A 7 21.17 -11.43 -20.49
C SER A 7 22.07 -10.43 -19.77
N ARG A 8 23.02 -9.79 -20.45
CA ARG A 8 23.96 -8.83 -19.83
C ARG A 8 23.62 -7.35 -20.06
N LEU A 9 22.63 -7.01 -20.89
CA LEU A 9 22.42 -5.62 -21.30
C LEU A 9 21.56 -4.79 -20.34
N VAL A 10 20.67 -5.42 -19.57
CA VAL A 10 19.79 -4.69 -18.63
C VAL A 10 19.79 -5.40 -17.27
N SER A 11 20.13 -4.66 -16.21
CA SER A 11 20.05 -5.23 -14.86
C SER A 11 18.58 -5.44 -14.48
N PHE A 12 18.29 -6.42 -13.59
CA PHE A 12 16.93 -6.63 -13.09
C PHE A 12 16.35 -5.36 -12.45
N ARG A 13 17.18 -4.58 -11.76
CA ARG A 13 16.76 -3.32 -11.14
C ARG A 13 16.30 -2.29 -12.19
N THR A 14 17.06 -2.18 -13.28
CA THR A 14 16.71 -1.29 -14.40
C THR A 14 15.40 -1.75 -15.05
N LEU A 15 15.25 -3.05 -15.31
CA LEU A 15 14.03 -3.61 -15.89
C LEU A 15 12.81 -3.38 -14.99
N LEU A 16 12.96 -3.58 -13.68
CA LEU A 16 11.90 -3.32 -12.70
C LEU A 16 11.48 -1.84 -12.72
N GLY A 17 12.45 -0.93 -12.79
CA GLY A 17 12.18 0.52 -12.91
C GLY A 17 11.43 0.87 -14.21
N ILE A 18 11.88 0.31 -15.34
CA ILE A 18 11.21 0.52 -16.64
C ILE A 18 9.76 0.02 -16.59
N VAL A 19 9.54 -1.18 -16.07
CA VAL A 19 8.19 -1.77 -15.95
C VAL A 19 7.31 -0.97 -14.98
N ALA A 20 7.87 -0.49 -13.87
CA ALA A 20 7.15 0.37 -12.93
C ALA A 20 6.69 1.67 -13.60
N ILE A 21 7.60 2.34 -14.32
CA ILE A 21 7.29 3.58 -15.04
C ILE A 21 6.26 3.30 -16.15
N ALA A 22 6.47 2.29 -16.99
CA ALA A 22 5.53 1.91 -18.03
C ALA A 22 4.13 1.61 -17.47
N GLY A 23 4.06 1.02 -16.28
CA GLY A 23 2.81 0.71 -15.60
C GLY A 23 1.98 1.93 -15.20
N VAL A 24 2.59 3.10 -15.02
CA VAL A 24 1.86 4.33 -14.66
C VAL A 24 1.65 5.29 -15.84
N VAL A 25 2.32 5.09 -16.97
CA VAL A 25 2.16 5.92 -18.17
C VAL A 25 0.70 6.09 -18.58
N PRO A 26 -0.18 5.06 -18.58
CA PRO A 26 -1.57 5.23 -18.97
C PRO A 26 -2.34 6.26 -18.14
N LEU A 27 -1.94 6.53 -16.89
CA LEU A 27 -2.55 7.58 -16.08
C LEU A 27 -2.43 8.98 -16.71
N PHE A 28 -1.43 9.18 -17.54
CA PHE A 28 -1.13 10.47 -18.19
C PHE A 28 -1.58 10.54 -19.64
N CYS A 29 -2.14 9.44 -20.18
CA CYS A 29 -2.56 9.39 -21.59
C CYS A 29 -4.01 9.89 -21.80
N ALA A 30 -4.80 9.99 -20.73
CA ALA A 30 -6.18 10.44 -20.80
C ALA A 30 -6.37 11.74 -20.01
N ARG A 31 -7.15 12.67 -20.56
CA ARG A 31 -7.54 13.89 -19.84
C ARG A 31 -8.42 13.59 -18.64
N HIS A 32 -9.32 12.62 -18.78
CA HIS A 32 -10.18 12.11 -17.73
C HIS A 32 -10.02 10.61 -17.65
N LEU A 33 -9.60 10.14 -16.48
CA LEU A 33 -9.46 8.71 -16.22
C LEU A 33 -10.86 8.10 -16.02
N PRO A 34 -11.14 6.92 -16.62
CA PRO A 34 -12.41 6.22 -16.47
C PRO A 34 -12.49 5.51 -15.11
N ILE A 35 -12.44 6.30 -14.03
CA ILE A 35 -12.50 5.83 -12.64
C ILE A 35 -13.76 6.40 -12.02
N ALA A 36 -14.69 5.53 -11.59
CA ALA A 36 -16.04 5.93 -11.22
C ALA A 36 -16.06 6.95 -10.07
N ASP A 37 -15.41 6.66 -8.94
CA ASP A 37 -15.45 7.52 -7.74
C ASP A 37 -14.33 8.58 -7.71
N LEU A 38 -13.58 8.74 -8.81
CA LEU A 38 -12.51 9.74 -8.89
C LEU A 38 -12.98 11.17 -8.55
N PRO A 39 -14.15 11.65 -9.04
CA PRO A 39 -14.64 12.98 -8.70
C PRO A 39 -14.87 13.17 -7.20
N GLU A 40 -15.36 12.15 -6.50
CA GLU A 40 -15.59 12.20 -5.04
C GLU A 40 -14.28 12.34 -4.26
N HIS A 41 -13.27 11.57 -4.63
CA HIS A 41 -11.95 11.70 -4.00
C HIS A 41 -11.32 13.08 -4.21
N VAL A 42 -11.42 13.60 -5.43
CA VAL A 42 -10.92 14.95 -5.77
C VAL A 42 -11.70 16.02 -5.02
N ALA A 43 -13.03 15.90 -4.96
CA ALA A 43 -13.88 16.82 -4.21
C ALA A 43 -13.55 16.81 -2.72
N ALA A 44 -13.36 15.63 -2.12
CA ALA A 44 -12.98 15.50 -0.72
C ALA A 44 -11.62 16.18 -0.42
N MET A 45 -10.62 15.99 -1.29
CA MET A 45 -9.31 16.66 -1.17
C MET A 45 -9.43 18.18 -1.27
N ALA A 46 -10.24 18.67 -2.23
CA ALA A 46 -10.49 20.10 -2.43
C ALA A 46 -11.22 20.70 -1.22
N THR A 47 -12.23 20.00 -0.70
CA THR A 47 -12.98 20.42 0.48
C THR A 47 -12.06 20.52 1.71
N ILE A 48 -11.22 19.53 1.97
CA ILE A 48 -10.26 19.57 3.09
C ILE A 48 -9.28 20.75 2.91
N ARG A 49 -8.74 20.95 1.71
CA ARG A 49 -7.82 22.04 1.41
C ARG A 49 -8.41 23.41 1.68
N HIS A 50 -9.66 23.62 1.27
CA HIS A 50 -10.34 24.90 1.34
C HIS A 50 -11.35 25.00 2.47
N TYR A 51 -11.27 24.08 3.46
CA TYR A 51 -12.24 24.01 4.54
C TYR A 51 -12.39 25.32 5.32
N TRP A 52 -11.28 26.01 5.53
CA TRP A 52 -11.23 27.29 6.26
C TRP A 52 -11.31 28.53 5.37
N ASP A 53 -11.46 28.35 4.07
CA ASP A 53 -11.64 29.43 3.11
C ASP A 53 -13.12 29.83 3.05
N ALA A 54 -13.43 31.04 3.55
CA ALA A 54 -14.80 31.54 3.59
C ALA A 54 -15.47 31.63 2.22
N SER A 55 -14.69 31.79 1.14
CA SER A 55 -15.24 31.87 -0.23
C SER A 55 -15.82 30.52 -0.71
N TRP A 56 -15.37 29.40 -0.12
CA TRP A 56 -15.85 28.07 -0.47
C TRP A 56 -17.07 27.64 0.35
N ARG A 57 -17.32 28.28 1.48
CA ARG A 57 -18.45 27.99 2.40
C ARG A 57 -18.52 26.50 2.80
N SER A 58 -17.38 25.79 2.78
CA SER A 58 -17.32 24.33 3.03
C SER A 58 -17.89 23.96 4.41
N GLN A 59 -17.70 24.82 5.41
CA GLN A 59 -18.17 24.60 6.79
C GLN A 59 -19.70 24.62 6.92
N GLU A 60 -20.43 25.14 5.93
CA GLU A 60 -21.90 25.15 5.94
C GLU A 60 -22.48 23.79 5.51
N TYR A 61 -21.71 23.00 4.77
CA TYR A 61 -22.17 21.75 4.15
C TYR A 61 -21.44 20.52 4.68
N PHE A 62 -20.24 20.67 5.23
CA PHE A 62 -19.37 19.57 5.60
C PHE A 62 -18.83 19.76 7.02
N VAL A 63 -18.66 18.64 7.72
CA VAL A 63 -17.94 18.57 8.98
C VAL A 63 -16.67 17.77 8.75
N LEU A 64 -15.51 18.29 9.16
CA LEU A 64 -14.28 17.51 9.13
C LEU A 64 -14.33 16.47 10.24
N ALA A 65 -14.47 15.21 9.84
CA ALA A 65 -14.36 14.09 10.76
C ALA A 65 -12.94 13.99 11.31
N GLY A 66 -12.82 13.78 12.62
CA GLY A 66 -11.54 13.53 13.27
C GLY A 66 -10.97 12.15 12.94
N ALA A 67 -9.69 11.95 13.23
CA ALA A 67 -9.03 10.66 13.02
C ALA A 67 -9.71 9.52 13.81
N ASN A 68 -10.43 9.83 14.89
CA ASN A 68 -11.17 8.85 15.69
C ASN A 68 -12.55 8.48 15.11
N GLU A 69 -13.02 9.22 14.10
CA GLU A 69 -14.36 9.07 13.55
C GLU A 69 -14.38 8.31 12.23
N THR A 70 -13.29 8.35 11.47
CA THR A 70 -13.18 7.65 10.19
C THR A 70 -11.78 7.11 9.93
N PRO A 71 -11.67 5.86 9.47
CA PRO A 71 -10.40 5.27 9.07
C PRO A 71 -9.97 5.61 7.63
N TYR A 72 -10.72 6.46 6.90
CA TYR A 72 -10.48 6.70 5.46
C TYR A 72 -9.84 8.06 5.16
N TRP A 73 -9.41 8.81 6.15
CA TRP A 73 -8.99 10.20 5.95
C TRP A 73 -7.56 10.36 5.42
N LEU A 74 -6.66 9.39 5.65
CA LEU A 74 -5.23 9.56 5.36
C LEU A 74 -4.95 9.85 3.88
N TYR A 75 -5.64 9.14 2.98
CA TYR A 75 -5.51 9.37 1.54
C TYR A 75 -5.90 10.81 1.16
N HIS A 76 -7.05 11.26 1.65
CA HIS A 76 -7.58 12.58 1.34
C HIS A 76 -6.76 13.69 1.99
N ALA A 77 -6.27 13.50 3.22
CA ALA A 77 -5.41 14.46 3.90
C ALA A 77 -4.07 14.65 3.17
N ILE A 78 -3.43 13.54 2.75
CA ILE A 78 -2.19 13.62 1.94
C ILE A 78 -2.48 14.31 0.60
N GLY A 79 -3.58 13.96 -0.06
CA GLY A 79 -3.98 14.58 -1.32
C GLY A 79 -4.28 16.07 -1.18
N ALA A 80 -4.97 16.48 -0.12
CA ALA A 80 -5.24 17.89 0.20
C ALA A 80 -3.93 18.66 0.43
N ALA A 81 -3.01 18.12 1.23
CA ALA A 81 -1.70 18.73 1.46
C ALA A 81 -0.88 18.84 0.16
N LEU A 82 -0.85 17.78 -0.64
CA LEU A 82 -0.15 17.76 -1.92
C LEU A 82 -0.78 18.73 -2.93
N SER A 83 -2.10 18.95 -2.87
CA SER A 83 -2.81 19.87 -3.75
C SER A 83 -2.37 21.33 -3.57
N VAL A 84 -1.82 21.68 -2.41
CA VAL A 84 -1.22 23.02 -2.18
C VAL A 84 0.00 23.21 -3.08
N VAL A 85 0.82 22.18 -3.22
CA VAL A 85 2.06 22.21 -4.04
C VAL A 85 1.75 22.07 -5.53
N THR A 86 0.82 21.18 -5.88
CA THR A 86 0.47 20.90 -7.29
C THR A 86 -0.50 21.90 -7.89
N GLY A 87 -1.10 22.75 -7.06
CA GLY A 87 -2.06 23.77 -7.45
C GLY A 87 -3.50 23.28 -7.63
N SER A 88 -3.77 21.98 -7.70
CA SER A 88 -5.13 21.43 -7.77
C SER A 88 -5.24 20.03 -7.15
N ALA A 89 -6.44 19.66 -6.69
CA ALA A 89 -6.74 18.35 -6.14
C ALA A 89 -6.62 17.24 -7.19
N GLU A 90 -7.00 17.50 -8.45
CA GLU A 90 -6.87 16.55 -9.56
C GLU A 90 -5.41 16.18 -9.80
N ARG A 91 -4.51 17.19 -9.86
CA ARG A 91 -3.08 16.97 -10.06
C ARG A 91 -2.48 16.23 -8.86
N ALA A 92 -2.87 16.60 -7.65
CA ALA A 92 -2.44 15.91 -6.44
C ALA A 92 -2.83 14.43 -6.47
N ASN A 93 -4.09 14.14 -6.81
CA ASN A 93 -4.58 12.78 -6.93
C ASN A 93 -3.85 11.99 -8.02
N LEU A 94 -3.60 12.60 -9.19
CA LEU A 94 -2.85 11.97 -10.28
C LEU A 94 -1.42 11.61 -9.84
N VAL A 95 -0.74 12.54 -9.15
CA VAL A 95 0.62 12.30 -8.60
C VAL A 95 0.58 11.17 -7.56
N MET A 96 -0.40 11.18 -6.65
CA MET A 96 -0.56 10.11 -5.67
C MET A 96 -0.77 8.74 -6.33
N MET A 97 -1.67 8.66 -7.31
CA MET A 97 -1.92 7.42 -8.06
C MET A 97 -0.67 6.94 -8.78
N ALA A 98 0.11 7.84 -9.39
CA ALA A 98 1.37 7.50 -10.04
C ALA A 98 2.39 6.95 -9.01
N LEU A 99 2.55 7.60 -7.87
CA LEU A 99 3.44 7.12 -6.79
C LEU A 99 3.00 5.76 -6.25
N VAL A 100 1.70 5.56 -6.04
CA VAL A 100 1.12 4.28 -5.63
C VAL A 100 1.40 3.21 -6.68
N GLY A 101 1.12 3.47 -7.97
CA GLY A 101 1.36 2.52 -9.06
C GLY A 101 2.84 2.15 -9.18
N LEU A 102 3.75 3.12 -9.05
CA LEU A 102 5.19 2.88 -8.99
C LEU A 102 5.58 2.00 -7.80
N ALA A 103 4.92 2.14 -6.65
CA ALA A 103 5.24 1.39 -5.45
C ALA A 103 4.91 -0.12 -5.55
N TYR A 104 3.91 -0.52 -6.35
CA TYR A 104 3.45 -1.90 -6.44
C TYR A 104 4.56 -2.91 -6.77
N PRO A 105 5.35 -2.76 -7.86
CA PRO A 105 6.40 -3.73 -8.18
C PRO A 105 7.50 -3.77 -7.11
N TYR A 106 7.83 -2.64 -6.49
CA TYR A 106 8.85 -2.63 -5.44
C TYR A 106 8.34 -3.29 -4.15
N ALA A 107 7.11 -3.03 -3.74
CA ALA A 107 6.49 -3.65 -2.57
C ALA A 107 6.35 -5.16 -2.76
N LEU A 108 5.90 -5.60 -3.94
CA LEU A 108 5.81 -7.02 -4.28
C LEU A 108 7.20 -7.67 -4.26
N ARG A 109 8.22 -7.01 -4.81
CA ARG A 109 9.60 -7.51 -4.76
C ARG A 109 10.07 -7.74 -3.33
N GLU A 110 9.83 -6.79 -2.42
CA GLU A 110 10.24 -6.92 -1.03
C GLU A 110 9.58 -8.11 -0.33
N LEU A 111 8.28 -8.34 -0.60
CA LEU A 111 7.57 -9.50 -0.07
C LEU A 111 8.12 -10.81 -0.66
N LEU A 112 8.34 -10.89 -1.98
CA LEU A 112 8.90 -12.07 -2.64
C LEU A 112 10.29 -12.43 -2.07
N VAL A 113 11.16 -11.44 -1.90
CA VAL A 113 12.49 -11.63 -1.27
C VAL A 113 12.33 -12.13 0.18
N ALA A 114 11.43 -11.54 0.96
CA ALA A 114 11.19 -11.99 2.32
C ALA A 114 10.69 -13.45 2.36
N LEU A 115 9.85 -13.84 1.41
CA LEU A 115 9.33 -15.21 1.26
C LEU A 115 10.32 -16.19 0.60
N ARG A 116 11.53 -15.71 0.21
CA ARG A 116 12.52 -16.50 -0.55
C ARG A 116 11.99 -17.01 -1.88
N ARG A 117 11.15 -16.21 -2.56
CA ARG A 117 10.62 -16.48 -3.89
C ARG A 117 11.38 -15.67 -4.95
N ASP A 118 11.23 -16.05 -6.22
CA ASP A 118 11.90 -15.36 -7.32
C ASP A 118 11.44 -13.88 -7.37
N PRO A 119 12.34 -12.90 -7.14
CA PRO A 119 11.99 -11.49 -7.18
C PRO A 119 11.57 -11.00 -8.58
N ARG A 120 11.82 -11.77 -9.65
CA ARG A 120 11.41 -11.43 -11.02
C ARG A 120 9.90 -11.40 -11.18
N LEU A 121 9.16 -12.15 -10.34
CA LEU A 121 7.69 -12.09 -10.31
C LEU A 121 7.18 -10.67 -9.98
N ALA A 122 8.01 -9.80 -9.42
CA ALA A 122 7.65 -8.41 -9.19
C ALA A 122 7.43 -7.60 -10.48
N LEU A 123 7.88 -8.08 -11.63
CA LEU A 123 7.58 -7.48 -12.93
C LEU A 123 6.07 -7.49 -13.25
N PHE A 124 5.29 -8.35 -12.61
CA PHE A 124 3.81 -8.34 -12.68
C PHE A 124 3.15 -7.31 -11.74
N GLY A 125 3.94 -6.56 -10.97
CA GLY A 125 3.42 -5.55 -10.05
C GLY A 125 2.43 -4.56 -10.67
N PRO A 126 2.65 -4.00 -11.88
CA PRO A 126 1.69 -3.11 -12.52
C PRO A 126 0.33 -3.75 -12.78
N VAL A 127 0.25 -5.06 -13.01
CA VAL A 127 -1.02 -5.77 -13.19
C VAL A 127 -1.86 -5.73 -11.91
N LEU A 128 -1.20 -5.75 -10.73
CA LEU A 128 -1.87 -5.63 -9.44
C LEU A 128 -2.39 -4.21 -9.18
N PHE A 129 -1.86 -3.21 -9.86
CA PHE A 129 -2.36 -1.84 -9.79
C PHE A 129 -3.59 -1.64 -10.68
N TRP A 130 -3.55 -2.14 -11.94
CA TRP A 130 -4.64 -2.05 -12.91
C TRP A 130 -5.70 -3.12 -12.68
N THR A 131 -6.47 -2.96 -11.60
CA THR A 131 -7.54 -3.89 -11.23
C THR A 131 -8.90 -3.21 -11.28
N GLN A 132 -9.97 -4.01 -11.17
CA GLN A 132 -11.33 -3.50 -11.05
C GLN A 132 -11.49 -2.51 -9.89
N ASN A 133 -10.77 -2.71 -8.78
CA ASN A 133 -10.82 -1.77 -7.66
C ASN A 133 -10.35 -0.37 -8.05
N LEU A 134 -9.39 -0.25 -8.98
CA LEU A 134 -8.97 1.04 -9.51
C LEU A 134 -10.05 1.67 -10.38
N THR A 135 -10.67 0.89 -11.28
CA THR A 135 -11.73 1.38 -12.19
C THR A 135 -13.00 1.78 -11.45
N VAL A 136 -13.38 1.06 -10.42
CA VAL A 136 -14.52 1.45 -9.54
C VAL A 136 -14.18 2.69 -8.72
N GLY A 137 -12.90 2.95 -8.43
CA GLY A 137 -12.46 4.13 -7.71
C GLY A 137 -12.20 3.89 -6.23
N LEU A 138 -11.96 2.65 -5.79
CA LEU A 138 -11.54 2.37 -4.41
C LEU A 138 -10.09 2.81 -4.18
N LEU A 139 -9.80 4.11 -4.40
CA LEU A 139 -8.43 4.64 -4.43
C LEU A 139 -7.70 4.48 -3.09
N ASN A 140 -8.39 4.65 -1.97
CA ASN A 140 -7.85 4.42 -0.63
C ASN A 140 -7.39 2.96 -0.45
N PHE A 141 -8.21 2.00 -0.93
CA PHE A 141 -7.85 0.58 -0.91
C PHE A 141 -6.65 0.30 -1.81
N VAL A 142 -6.69 0.76 -3.06
CA VAL A 142 -5.59 0.60 -4.02
C VAL A 142 -4.29 1.19 -3.46
N ALA A 143 -4.35 2.37 -2.83
CA ALA A 143 -3.21 3.00 -2.20
C ALA A 143 -2.67 2.20 -1.00
N SER A 144 -3.50 1.46 -0.29
CA SER A 144 -3.07 0.67 0.87
C SER A 144 -2.30 -0.60 0.50
N VAL A 145 -2.52 -1.18 -0.70
CA VAL A 145 -1.93 -2.48 -1.10
C VAL A 145 -0.41 -2.51 -1.05
N PRO A 146 0.35 -1.52 -1.58
CA PRO A 146 1.81 -1.50 -1.42
C PRO A 146 2.25 -1.51 0.05
N PHE A 147 1.54 -0.80 0.93
CA PHE A 147 1.83 -0.77 2.38
C PHE A 147 1.56 -2.15 3.01
N VAL A 148 0.49 -2.82 2.61
CA VAL A 148 0.21 -4.21 3.02
C VAL A 148 1.35 -5.13 2.60
N LEU A 149 1.80 -5.09 1.34
CA LEU A 149 2.89 -5.92 0.83
C LEU A 149 4.21 -5.67 1.58
N TRP A 150 4.57 -4.41 1.84
CA TRP A 150 5.73 -4.05 2.66
C TRP A 150 5.57 -4.52 4.10
N GLY A 151 4.40 -4.31 4.69
CA GLY A 151 4.08 -4.78 6.04
C GLY A 151 4.25 -6.29 6.17
N LEU A 152 3.69 -7.08 5.24
CA LEU A 152 3.85 -8.53 5.21
C LEU A 152 5.31 -8.96 5.04
N SER A 153 6.11 -8.23 4.26
CA SER A 153 7.54 -8.48 4.15
C SER A 153 8.27 -8.29 5.49
N LEU A 154 7.87 -7.25 6.23
CA LEU A 154 8.41 -7.02 7.58
C LEU A 154 7.94 -8.06 8.58
N VAL A 155 6.68 -8.51 8.52
CA VAL A 155 6.14 -9.63 9.34
C VAL A 155 7.00 -10.87 9.15
N VAL A 156 7.23 -11.30 7.92
CA VAL A 156 8.05 -12.49 7.62
C VAL A 156 9.48 -12.34 8.15
N ARG A 157 10.07 -11.16 8.02
CA ARG A 157 11.42 -10.88 8.55
C ARG A 157 11.44 -10.80 10.07
N GLN A 158 10.38 -10.23 10.67
CA GLN A 158 10.25 -10.10 12.13
C GLN A 158 10.05 -11.46 12.81
N THR A 159 9.27 -12.35 12.21
CA THR A 159 9.07 -13.71 12.76
C THR A 159 10.34 -14.56 12.71
N ARG A 160 11.22 -14.35 11.71
CA ARG A 160 12.49 -15.09 11.59
C ARG A 160 13.62 -14.51 12.45
N ALA A 161 13.71 -13.21 12.53
CA ALA A 161 14.74 -12.50 13.29
C ALA A 161 14.16 -11.21 13.89
N PRO A 162 13.63 -11.25 15.11
CA PRO A 162 13.00 -10.10 15.75
C PRO A 162 13.94 -8.89 15.87
N SER A 163 13.40 -7.68 15.66
CA SER A 163 14.13 -6.42 15.77
C SER A 163 13.20 -5.29 16.16
N ARG A 164 13.61 -4.43 17.12
CA ARG A 164 12.82 -3.26 17.54
C ARG A 164 12.53 -2.29 16.39
N LYS A 165 13.52 -2.06 15.49
CA LYS A 165 13.34 -1.20 14.31
C LYS A 165 12.26 -1.74 13.36
N ARG A 166 12.23 -3.06 13.12
CA ARG A 166 11.19 -3.70 12.30
C ARG A 166 9.84 -3.66 12.97
N GLY A 167 9.80 -3.88 14.30
CA GLY A 167 8.58 -3.74 15.08
C GLY A 167 7.99 -2.34 14.95
N ALA A 168 8.79 -1.30 15.17
CA ALA A 168 8.37 0.08 14.98
C ALA A 168 7.88 0.37 13.55
N GLY A 169 8.59 -0.15 12.52
CA GLY A 169 8.15 -0.04 11.13
C GLY A 169 6.80 -0.72 10.88
N LEU A 170 6.56 -1.88 11.50
CA LEU A 170 5.26 -2.58 11.44
C LEU A 170 4.15 -1.76 12.10
N ALA A 171 4.40 -1.17 13.27
CA ALA A 171 3.42 -0.32 13.95
C ALA A 171 3.03 0.88 13.07
N VAL A 172 4.00 1.59 12.51
CA VAL A 172 3.76 2.72 11.60
C VAL A 172 2.97 2.29 10.37
N LEU A 173 3.35 1.17 9.72
CA LEU A 173 2.62 0.67 8.56
C LEU A 173 1.21 0.22 8.92
N SER A 174 1.00 -0.41 10.08
CA SER A 174 -0.33 -0.83 10.55
C SER A 174 -1.26 0.36 10.70
N VAL A 175 -0.79 1.43 11.33
CA VAL A 175 -1.53 2.69 11.48
C VAL A 175 -1.82 3.29 10.09
N ALA A 176 -0.83 3.36 9.21
CA ALA A 176 -1.03 3.89 7.87
C ALA A 176 -2.07 3.08 7.06
N ILE A 177 -2.01 1.73 7.12
CA ILE A 177 -2.97 0.86 6.43
C ILE A 177 -4.37 1.05 7.01
N LEU A 178 -4.53 1.15 8.35
CA LEU A 178 -5.80 1.38 9.01
C LEU A 178 -6.44 2.68 8.50
N TYR A 179 -5.69 3.78 8.50
CA TYR A 179 -6.20 5.09 8.08
C TYR A 179 -6.27 5.29 6.56
N LEU A 180 -5.66 4.41 5.78
CA LEU A 180 -5.93 4.32 4.35
C LEU A 180 -7.22 3.57 4.07
N HIS A 181 -7.39 2.33 4.63
CA HIS A 181 -8.58 1.53 4.36
C HIS A 181 -8.77 0.39 5.37
N ILE A 182 -9.90 0.40 6.08
CA ILE A 182 -10.19 -0.57 7.15
C ILE A 182 -10.22 -2.03 6.65
N SER A 183 -10.80 -2.30 5.46
CA SER A 183 -10.81 -3.67 4.93
C SER A 183 -9.41 -4.15 4.56
N ALA A 184 -8.54 -3.27 4.05
CA ALA A 184 -7.14 -3.61 3.79
C ALA A 184 -6.40 -3.89 5.09
N PHE A 185 -6.68 -3.16 6.16
CA PHE A 185 -6.15 -3.43 7.49
C PHE A 185 -6.62 -4.79 8.02
N ALA A 186 -7.91 -5.10 7.92
CA ALA A 186 -8.43 -6.41 8.32
C ALA A 186 -7.76 -7.57 7.54
N MET A 187 -7.61 -7.42 6.22
CA MET A 187 -6.88 -8.37 5.38
C MET A 187 -5.40 -8.49 5.81
N PHE A 188 -4.75 -7.36 6.10
CA PHE A 188 -3.37 -7.33 6.57
C PHE A 188 -3.21 -8.09 7.89
N VAL A 189 -4.11 -7.88 8.85
CA VAL A 189 -4.12 -8.62 10.14
C VAL A 189 -4.30 -10.11 9.90
N ALA A 190 -5.30 -10.53 9.11
CA ALA A 190 -5.54 -11.93 8.80
C ALA A 190 -4.33 -12.61 8.14
N GLN A 191 -3.74 -11.95 7.12
CA GLN A 191 -2.54 -12.44 6.43
C GLN A 191 -1.33 -12.50 7.37
N THR A 192 -1.20 -11.52 8.28
CA THR A 192 -0.13 -11.51 9.29
C THR A 192 -0.23 -12.69 10.24
N LEU A 193 -1.44 -13.02 10.69
CA LEU A 193 -1.67 -14.22 11.53
C LEU A 193 -1.22 -15.49 10.79
N VAL A 194 -1.68 -15.68 9.56
CA VAL A 194 -1.32 -16.83 8.73
C VAL A 194 0.20 -16.91 8.50
N LEU A 195 0.83 -15.81 8.09
CA LEU A 195 2.27 -15.79 7.83
C LEU A 195 3.08 -16.00 9.10
N SER A 196 2.65 -15.48 10.25
CA SER A 196 3.34 -15.67 11.52
C SER A 196 3.32 -17.13 11.99
N LEU A 197 2.29 -17.89 11.61
CA LEU A 197 2.21 -19.33 11.86
C LEU A 197 3.06 -20.15 10.88
N LEU A 198 3.11 -19.77 9.61
CA LEU A 198 3.71 -20.57 8.54
C LEU A 198 5.16 -20.17 8.20
N ALA A 199 5.52 -18.89 8.30
CA ALA A 199 6.83 -18.38 7.89
C ALA A 199 8.04 -18.97 8.66
N PRO A 200 7.92 -19.43 9.92
CA PRO A 200 9.05 -20.07 10.63
C PRO A 200 9.52 -21.41 10.04
N GLY A 201 8.76 -22.00 9.12
CA GLY A 201 9.09 -23.25 8.44
C GLY A 201 7.93 -24.23 8.39
N PRO A 202 8.14 -25.45 7.88
CA PRO A 202 7.10 -26.48 7.82
C PRO A 202 6.42 -26.74 9.16
N VAL A 203 5.15 -27.03 9.13
CA VAL A 203 4.38 -27.44 10.31
C VAL A 203 4.43 -28.97 10.40
N GLU A 204 5.31 -29.48 11.23
CA GLU A 204 5.54 -30.93 11.37
C GLU A 204 4.47 -31.64 12.20
N SER A 205 3.74 -30.90 13.06
CA SER A 205 2.68 -31.45 13.90
C SER A 205 1.71 -30.37 14.39
N ALA A 206 0.50 -30.78 14.78
CA ALA A 206 -0.49 -29.92 15.44
C ALA A 206 0.07 -29.29 16.73
N ARG A 207 0.91 -30.01 17.47
CA ARG A 207 1.57 -29.49 18.69
C ARG A 207 2.57 -28.36 18.37
N ALA A 208 3.29 -28.46 17.24
CA ALA A 208 4.19 -27.42 16.79
C ALA A 208 3.39 -26.15 16.37
N LEU A 209 2.26 -26.33 15.70
CA LEU A 209 1.36 -25.23 15.33
C LEU A 209 0.79 -24.52 16.56
N LEU A 210 0.34 -25.30 17.55
CA LEU A 210 -0.19 -24.76 18.82
C LEU A 210 0.87 -23.93 19.56
N LYS A 211 2.12 -24.43 19.67
CA LYS A 211 3.22 -23.67 20.26
C LYS A 211 3.45 -22.34 19.54
N ARG A 212 3.37 -22.32 18.19
CA ARG A 212 3.48 -21.08 17.40
C ARG A 212 2.31 -20.14 17.69
N ALA A 213 1.09 -20.67 17.78
CA ALA A 213 -0.11 -19.89 18.07
C ALA A 213 -0.05 -19.24 19.46
N VAL A 214 0.38 -19.95 20.48
CA VAL A 214 0.54 -19.42 21.84
C VAL A 214 1.60 -18.30 21.90
N ALA A 215 2.62 -18.36 21.05
CA ALA A 215 3.65 -17.30 20.96
C ALA A 215 3.26 -16.09 20.11
N LEU A 216 2.10 -16.12 19.39
CA LEU A 216 1.66 -15.04 18.52
C LEU A 216 1.47 -13.70 19.25
N PRO A 217 0.81 -13.61 20.41
CA PRO A 217 0.57 -12.32 21.05
C PRO A 217 1.86 -11.54 21.30
N GLN A 218 2.92 -12.21 21.75
CA GLN A 218 4.23 -11.59 21.99
C GLN A 218 4.91 -11.10 20.70
N LYS A 219 4.64 -11.75 19.57
CA LYS A 219 5.21 -11.38 18.26
C LYS A 219 4.42 -10.30 17.56
N LEU A 220 3.13 -10.19 17.86
CA LEU A 220 2.18 -9.31 17.20
C LEU A 220 1.83 -8.06 18.00
N VAL A 221 2.43 -7.88 19.18
CA VAL A 221 2.23 -6.69 20.02
C VAL A 221 2.42 -5.37 19.24
N TRP A 222 3.26 -5.38 18.20
CA TRP A 222 3.52 -4.23 17.33
C TRP A 222 2.39 -3.88 16.35
N LEU A 223 1.39 -4.76 16.22
CA LEU A 223 0.23 -4.52 15.34
C LEU A 223 -0.90 -3.78 16.06
N VAL A 224 -0.84 -3.73 17.38
CA VAL A 224 -1.82 -2.99 18.16
C VAL A 224 -1.33 -1.56 18.26
N PRO A 225 -2.01 -0.58 17.64
CA PRO A 225 -1.71 0.82 17.88
C PRO A 225 -1.98 1.09 19.37
N SER A 226 -0.96 1.46 20.10
CA SER A 226 -1.04 1.88 21.49
C SER A 226 -1.75 3.22 21.61
#